data_9d6a33df89e7e1ae08c4ad0c1d9378ee
#
_entry.id   9d6a33df89e7e1ae08c4ad0c1d9378ee
#
_cell.length_a   1.000
_cell.length_b   1.000
_cell.length_c   1.000
_cell.angle_alpha   90.00
_cell.angle_beta   90.00
_cell.angle_gamma   90.00
#
_symmetry.space_group_name_H-M   'P 1'
#
loop_
_entity.id
_entity.type
_entity.pdbx_description
1 polymer ?
#
loop_
_entity_poly.entity_id
_entity_poly.type
_entity_poly.pdbx_seq_one_letter_code
_entity_poly.pdbx_strand_id
1 'polypeptide(L)'
;GPFDIEVGWNVENGEEVTFTVTATDGADIWEYDANVIVEAPAYQLLSTEYFDNGNGTLDPGESTTLRVVIKNIGHAPVLYPTFEATTSDPYINLGNVSSDNDYYWDIDTYITLTIEISAESDAPVGHSALAALVIGSLNTEYEFVFPLPITLGIMIEDFETGTFLSYDWLHSGNSDWIIDADAYSGGFSARSGDIGHGQTSELSINMNILYEGEIQFWSKASSEQGASGTVYDYLEFYIDDEPQDLVIGGEIDWTEYTVDLPVGEHLLRWVYEKDDAQSSGEDCAWIDMIQFPAGAVPPLNIDFGDLNFDSMVNIFDVIVTVNYVVGNVELNNEQIQNADMNLDGAINVFDILMIVDHALSN
;
A
#
# COMPACT_ATOMS: atom_id res chain seq x y z
N GLY A 1 16.28 43.00 21.34
CA GLY A 1 16.75 41.68 21.78
C GLY A 1 16.50 40.66 20.66
N PRO A 2 17.01 39.43 20.77
CA PRO A 2 16.68 38.39 19.81
C PRO A 2 15.17 38.11 19.86
N PHE A 3 14.61 37.70 18.72
CA PHE A 3 13.25 37.15 18.64
C PHE A 3 13.36 35.64 18.82
N ASP A 4 12.56 35.09 19.72
CA ASP A 4 12.41 33.67 19.87
C ASP A 4 11.28 33.22 18.95
N ILE A 5 11.54 32.24 18.09
CA ILE A 5 10.56 31.62 17.18
C ILE A 5 10.42 30.18 17.65
N GLU A 6 9.19 29.78 17.92
CA GLU A 6 8.83 28.39 18.16
C GLU A 6 8.19 27.83 16.89
N VAL A 7 8.67 26.69 16.41
CA VAL A 7 8.10 26.00 15.25
C VAL A 7 7.29 24.82 15.78
N GLY A 8 6.04 24.73 15.35
CA GLY A 8 5.18 23.60 15.69
C GLY A 8 5.73 22.28 15.14
N TRP A 9 5.41 21.20 15.80
CA TRP A 9 5.83 19.83 15.40
C TRP A 9 5.23 19.35 14.08
N ASN A 10 4.14 19.98 13.62
CA ASN A 10 3.37 19.65 12.41
C ASN A 10 3.82 20.42 11.15
N VAL A 11 4.91 21.16 11.22
CA VAL A 11 5.42 21.91 10.07
C VAL A 11 6.27 20.98 9.20
N GLU A 12 5.96 20.92 7.91
CA GLU A 12 6.63 20.04 6.97
C GLU A 12 8.09 20.44 6.70
N ASN A 13 8.90 19.45 6.36
CA ASN A 13 10.28 19.66 5.98
C ASN A 13 10.37 20.48 4.68
N GLY A 14 11.11 21.58 4.73
CA GLY A 14 11.32 22.48 3.59
C GLY A 14 10.25 23.56 3.45
N GLU A 15 9.29 23.66 4.36
CA GLU A 15 8.30 24.74 4.34
C GLU A 15 8.96 26.11 4.54
N GLU A 16 8.59 27.08 3.72
CA GLU A 16 9.08 28.47 3.79
C GLU A 16 8.07 29.34 4.57
N VAL A 17 8.47 29.75 5.77
CA VAL A 17 7.65 30.62 6.61
C VAL A 17 8.13 32.07 6.49
N THR A 18 7.23 32.96 6.12
CA THR A 18 7.50 34.41 5.99
C THR A 18 7.08 35.13 7.26
N PHE A 19 8.02 35.84 7.89
CA PHE A 19 7.77 36.72 9.01
C PHE A 19 7.84 38.17 8.55
N THR A 20 6.79 38.93 8.79
CA THR A 20 6.81 40.38 8.57
C THR A 20 7.20 41.09 9.87
N VAL A 21 8.36 41.73 9.89
CA VAL A 21 8.82 42.55 11.00
C VAL A 21 8.41 43.99 10.76
N THR A 22 7.53 44.52 11.62
CA THR A 22 7.06 45.90 11.57
C THR A 22 7.76 46.72 12.63
N ALA A 23 8.38 47.80 12.24
CA ALA A 23 8.95 48.83 13.13
C ALA A 23 8.21 50.15 12.94
N THR A 24 7.99 50.87 14.04
CA THR A 24 7.32 52.19 13.99
C THR A 24 8.00 53.13 14.95
N ASP A 25 8.10 54.41 14.58
CA ASP A 25 8.49 55.51 15.44
C ASP A 25 7.27 56.36 15.90
N GLY A 26 6.06 55.90 15.56
CA GLY A 26 4.80 56.57 15.87
C GLY A 26 4.28 57.46 14.73
N ALA A 27 5.12 57.81 13.76
CA ALA A 27 4.73 58.58 12.55
C ALA A 27 4.91 57.74 11.27
N ASP A 28 6.00 56.98 11.20
CA ASP A 28 6.35 56.12 10.06
C ASP A 28 6.31 54.64 10.45
N ILE A 29 5.96 53.80 9.50
CA ILE A 29 5.93 52.33 9.62
C ILE A 29 6.90 51.78 8.60
N TRP A 30 7.80 50.91 9.04
CA TRP A 30 8.71 50.13 8.20
C TRP A 30 8.37 48.68 8.34
N GLU A 31 8.23 47.98 7.22
CA GLU A 31 7.97 46.55 7.18
C GLU A 31 9.13 45.87 6.44
N TYR A 32 9.52 44.71 6.96
CA TYR A 32 10.56 43.87 6.38
C TYR A 32 10.13 42.42 6.48
N ASP A 33 10.07 41.72 5.35
CA ASP A 33 9.79 40.30 5.31
C ASP A 33 11.09 39.50 5.41
N ALA A 34 11.11 38.55 6.34
CA ALA A 34 12.19 37.62 6.54
C ALA A 34 11.64 36.20 6.32
N ASN A 35 12.26 35.46 5.42
CA ASN A 35 11.89 34.08 5.15
C ASN A 35 12.80 33.13 5.93
N VAL A 36 12.20 32.11 6.52
CA VAL A 36 12.87 31.01 7.21
C VAL A 36 12.38 29.71 6.60
N ILE A 37 13.32 28.86 6.20
CA ILE A 37 12.97 27.51 5.75
C ILE A 37 13.04 26.61 7.00
N VAL A 38 11.99 25.81 7.19
CA VAL A 38 11.93 24.82 8.24
C VAL A 38 12.71 23.60 7.80
N GLU A 39 13.73 23.22 8.56
CA GLU A 39 14.51 22.01 8.37
C GLU A 39 14.02 20.95 9.36
N ALA A 40 13.46 19.87 8.86
CA ALA A 40 13.00 18.73 9.64
C ALA A 40 13.57 17.43 9.08
N PRO A 41 13.64 16.35 9.88
CA PRO A 41 13.87 15.01 9.35
C PRO A 41 12.69 14.60 8.46
N ALA A 42 12.97 13.79 7.46
CA ALA A 42 11.97 13.09 6.65
C ALA A 42 12.50 11.68 6.35
N TYR A 43 11.62 10.72 6.21
CA TYR A 43 12.04 9.33 6.21
C TYR A 43 11.57 8.58 4.98
N GLN A 44 12.40 7.65 4.53
CA GLN A 44 12.11 6.74 3.43
C GLN A 44 12.41 5.32 3.86
N LEU A 45 11.43 4.42 3.71
CA LEU A 45 11.65 2.99 3.85
C LEU A 45 12.52 2.51 2.67
N LEU A 46 13.63 1.83 2.97
CA LEU A 46 14.50 1.25 1.96
C LEU A 46 14.23 -0.24 1.78
N SER A 47 14.04 -0.97 2.89
CA SER A 47 13.72 -2.39 2.84
C SER A 47 13.13 -2.88 4.17
N THR A 48 12.37 -3.96 4.09
CA THR A 48 11.99 -4.81 5.22
C THR A 48 12.41 -6.25 4.94
N GLU A 49 12.70 -7.04 5.96
CA GLU A 49 13.13 -8.43 5.83
C GLU A 49 12.76 -9.21 7.09
N TYR A 50 12.09 -10.36 6.93
CA TYR A 50 11.82 -11.26 8.05
C TYR A 50 12.99 -12.21 8.27
N PHE A 51 13.47 -12.31 9.53
CA PHE A 51 14.45 -13.31 9.94
C PHE A 51 13.74 -14.58 10.40
N ASP A 52 13.07 -15.23 9.49
CA ASP A 52 12.47 -16.53 9.72
C ASP A 52 13.43 -17.69 9.37
N ASN A 53 12.99 -18.90 9.58
CA ASN A 53 13.78 -20.10 9.27
C ASN A 53 13.38 -20.74 7.93
N GLY A 54 12.64 -20.04 7.06
CA GLY A 54 12.04 -20.74 5.92
C GLY A 54 11.85 -19.88 4.67
N ASN A 55 10.74 -19.22 4.56
CA ASN A 55 10.25 -18.64 3.30
C ASN A 55 10.41 -17.14 3.16
N GLY A 56 10.88 -16.42 4.20
CA GLY A 56 11.05 -14.97 4.19
C GLY A 56 9.76 -14.19 4.43
N THR A 57 8.72 -14.85 4.94
CA THR A 57 7.41 -14.24 5.27
C THR A 57 7.05 -14.51 6.72
N LEU A 58 6.15 -13.71 7.28
CA LEU A 58 5.55 -13.98 8.59
C LEU A 58 4.30 -14.83 8.40
N ASP A 59 4.38 -16.12 8.71
CA ASP A 59 3.25 -17.02 8.58
C ASP A 59 2.31 -16.98 9.81
N PRO A 60 1.02 -17.34 9.65
CA PRO A 60 0.09 -17.47 10.77
C PRO A 60 0.64 -18.41 11.86
N GLY A 61 0.66 -17.92 13.11
CA GLY A 61 1.19 -18.63 14.28
C GLY A 61 2.70 -18.55 14.43
N GLU A 62 3.40 -17.86 13.58
CA GLU A 62 4.85 -17.67 13.63
C GLU A 62 5.23 -16.50 14.56
N SER A 63 6.46 -16.58 15.09
CA SER A 63 7.13 -15.49 15.80
C SER A 63 8.54 -15.34 15.23
N THR A 64 8.87 -14.16 14.78
CA THR A 64 10.14 -13.86 14.14
C THR A 64 10.61 -12.44 14.47
N THR A 65 11.57 -11.96 13.72
CA THR A 65 12.11 -10.61 13.81
C THR A 65 12.01 -9.94 12.45
N LEU A 66 11.39 -8.77 12.41
CA LEU A 66 11.35 -7.91 11.24
C LEU A 66 12.52 -6.92 11.28
N ARG A 67 13.37 -6.97 10.28
CA ARG A 67 14.39 -5.94 10.03
C ARG A 67 13.80 -4.86 9.14
N VAL A 68 13.99 -3.61 9.52
CA VAL A 68 13.51 -2.45 8.78
C VAL A 68 14.68 -1.49 8.56
N VAL A 69 14.94 -1.09 7.32
CA VAL A 69 15.98 -0.14 6.97
C VAL A 69 15.33 1.16 6.52
N ILE A 70 15.59 2.24 7.25
CA ILE A 70 15.01 3.56 6.99
C ILE A 70 16.12 4.58 6.76
N LYS A 71 15.94 5.43 5.75
CA LYS A 71 16.83 6.53 5.42
C LYS A 71 16.23 7.86 5.87
N ASN A 72 17.05 8.72 6.48
CA ASN A 72 16.70 10.13 6.68
C ASN A 72 16.97 10.89 5.37
N ILE A 73 15.92 11.27 4.65
CA ILE A 73 15.96 12.06 3.42
C ILE A 73 15.64 13.54 3.65
N GLY A 74 15.45 13.93 4.92
CA GLY A 74 15.13 15.31 5.30
C GLY A 74 16.32 16.26 5.31
N HIS A 75 16.12 17.45 5.86
CA HIS A 75 17.11 18.50 5.93
C HIS A 75 17.66 18.70 7.35
N ALA A 76 17.21 17.90 8.32
CA ALA A 76 17.72 17.93 9.69
C ALA A 76 18.13 16.54 10.18
N PRO A 77 19.18 16.41 11.03
CA PRO A 77 19.52 15.17 11.70
C PRO A 77 18.58 14.92 12.88
N VAL A 78 18.53 13.65 13.34
CA VAL A 78 17.83 13.26 14.57
C VAL A 78 18.86 12.99 15.68
N LEU A 79 18.71 13.68 16.80
CA LEU A 79 19.55 13.47 17.99
C LEU A 79 18.84 12.52 18.94
N TYR A 80 19.56 11.50 19.40
CA TYR A 80 19.02 10.46 20.30
C TYR A 80 17.70 9.89 19.81
N PRO A 81 17.68 9.31 18.59
CA PRO A 81 16.45 8.76 18.03
C PRO A 81 15.85 7.71 18.95
N THR A 82 14.53 7.70 19.03
CA THR A 82 13.74 6.70 19.75
C THR A 82 12.78 6.04 18.77
N PHE A 83 12.48 4.75 18.99
CA PHE A 83 11.67 3.96 18.09
C PHE A 83 10.68 3.13 18.89
N GLU A 84 9.43 3.14 18.47
CA GLU A 84 8.38 2.29 18.98
C GLU A 84 7.56 1.76 17.80
N ALA A 85 7.09 0.52 17.87
CA ALA A 85 6.22 -0.06 16.86
C ALA A 85 4.92 -0.51 17.52
N THR A 86 3.79 -0.08 16.97
CA THR A 86 2.46 -0.40 17.48
C THR A 86 1.53 -0.80 16.34
N THR A 87 0.50 -1.56 16.64
CA THR A 87 -0.56 -1.91 15.72
C THR A 87 -1.87 -2.14 16.47
N SER A 88 -2.98 -1.82 15.85
CA SER A 88 -4.33 -2.19 16.31
C SER A 88 -4.84 -3.48 15.67
N ASP A 89 -4.06 -4.06 14.76
CA ASP A 89 -4.46 -5.28 14.07
C ASP A 89 -4.58 -6.46 15.04
N PRO A 90 -5.70 -7.22 15.02
CA PRO A 90 -5.94 -8.30 15.96
C PRO A 90 -5.07 -9.54 15.72
N TYR A 91 -4.45 -9.66 14.55
CA TYR A 91 -3.66 -10.83 14.15
C TYR A 91 -2.15 -10.63 14.28
N ILE A 92 -1.69 -9.40 14.50
CA ILE A 92 -0.27 -9.06 14.56
C ILE A 92 0.10 -8.51 15.93
N ASN A 93 1.14 -9.08 16.53
CA ASN A 93 1.70 -8.58 17.78
C ASN A 93 3.11 -8.06 17.54
N LEU A 94 3.36 -6.84 17.95
CA LEU A 94 4.67 -6.19 17.88
C LEU A 94 5.28 -6.12 19.28
N GLY A 95 6.58 -6.42 19.35
CA GLY A 95 7.36 -6.38 20.58
C GLY A 95 8.37 -5.24 20.57
N ASN A 96 9.53 -5.51 21.17
CA ASN A 96 10.58 -4.52 21.32
C ASN A 96 11.17 -4.10 19.96
N VAL A 97 11.43 -2.80 19.82
CA VAL A 97 12.22 -2.24 18.73
C VAL A 97 13.64 -1.97 19.23
N SER A 98 14.63 -2.43 18.49
CA SER A 98 16.04 -2.10 18.71
C SER A 98 16.64 -1.46 17.46
N SER A 99 17.63 -0.59 17.64
CA SER A 99 18.28 0.15 16.57
C SER A 99 19.79 -0.12 16.59
N ASP A 100 20.43 -0.06 15.44
CA ASP A 100 21.88 -0.08 15.30
C ASP A 100 22.53 1.27 15.62
N ASN A 101 21.73 2.35 15.78
CA ASN A 101 22.20 3.68 16.15
C ASN A 101 21.14 4.42 16.97
N ASP A 102 21.46 4.72 18.22
CA ASP A 102 20.60 5.39 19.19
C ASP A 102 21.14 6.79 19.61
N TYR A 103 22.18 7.28 18.93
CA TYR A 103 22.85 8.53 19.32
C TYR A 103 22.65 9.67 18.33
N TYR A 104 22.95 9.46 17.04
CA TYR A 104 22.94 10.50 16.02
C TYR A 104 22.61 9.93 14.64
N TRP A 105 21.50 10.35 14.08
CA TRP A 105 21.07 9.95 12.75
C TRP A 105 21.18 11.12 11.78
N ASP A 106 22.20 11.10 10.94
CA ASP A 106 22.53 12.20 10.03
C ASP A 106 21.63 12.19 8.77
N ILE A 107 21.63 13.32 8.09
CA ILE A 107 20.99 13.51 6.80
C ILE A 107 21.62 12.54 5.78
N ASP A 108 20.81 12.01 4.86
CA ASP A 108 21.22 11.06 3.81
C ASP A 108 21.82 9.72 4.32
N THR A 109 21.76 9.44 5.62
CA THR A 109 22.16 8.15 6.19
C THR A 109 20.96 7.28 6.53
N TYR A 110 21.20 5.99 6.74
CA TYR A 110 20.15 5.04 7.12
C TYR A 110 20.40 4.45 8.51
N ILE A 111 19.34 3.99 9.12
CA ILE A 111 19.32 3.20 10.36
C ILE A 111 18.67 1.86 10.07
N THR A 112 19.19 0.82 10.74
CA THR A 112 18.58 -0.51 10.73
C THR A 112 17.86 -0.74 12.06
N LEU A 113 16.57 -0.98 11.98
CA LEU A 113 15.75 -1.38 13.11
C LEU A 113 15.51 -2.90 13.09
N THR A 114 15.35 -3.45 14.27
CA THR A 114 14.96 -4.84 14.48
C THR A 114 13.75 -4.86 15.40
N ILE A 115 12.62 -5.38 14.91
CA ILE A 115 11.32 -5.39 15.59
C ILE A 115 10.95 -6.86 15.87
N GLU A 116 10.65 -7.19 17.12
CA GLU A 116 10.05 -8.49 17.45
C GLU A 116 8.61 -8.50 16.95
N ILE A 117 8.22 -9.53 16.18
CA ILE A 117 6.91 -9.64 15.57
C ILE A 117 6.37 -11.07 15.66
N SER A 118 5.06 -11.21 15.84
CA SER A 118 4.39 -12.51 15.73
C SER A 118 2.99 -12.36 15.16
N ALA A 119 2.53 -13.41 14.48
CA ALA A 119 1.18 -13.52 13.96
C ALA A 119 0.35 -14.53 14.78
N GLU A 120 -0.93 -14.26 14.96
CA GLU A 120 -1.87 -15.20 15.56
C GLU A 120 -2.08 -16.42 14.66
N SER A 121 -2.31 -17.58 15.26
CA SER A 121 -2.40 -18.85 14.51
C SER A 121 -3.67 -19.01 13.68
N ASP A 122 -4.67 -18.19 13.92
CA ASP A 122 -5.94 -18.11 13.17
C ASP A 122 -6.00 -16.95 12.19
N ALA A 123 -4.88 -16.24 12.02
CA ALA A 123 -4.79 -15.17 11.05
C ALA A 123 -4.96 -15.71 9.61
N PRO A 124 -5.72 -15.04 8.77
CA PRO A 124 -5.81 -15.42 7.36
C PRO A 124 -4.46 -15.25 6.64
N VAL A 125 -4.11 -16.21 5.79
CA VAL A 125 -2.98 -16.03 4.86
C VAL A 125 -3.34 -14.92 3.86
N GLY A 126 -2.38 -14.05 3.53
CA GLY A 126 -2.61 -12.86 2.71
C GLY A 126 -3.24 -11.70 3.48
N HIS A 127 -3.52 -11.86 4.80
CA HIS A 127 -3.96 -10.74 5.62
C HIS A 127 -2.89 -9.64 5.64
N SER A 128 -3.30 -8.43 5.31
CA SER A 128 -2.44 -7.25 5.32
C SER A 128 -2.91 -6.27 6.39
N ALA A 129 -1.96 -5.73 7.12
CA ALA A 129 -2.20 -4.74 8.17
C ALA A 129 -1.19 -3.62 8.10
N LEU A 130 -1.55 -2.48 8.66
CA LEU A 130 -0.67 -1.36 8.85
C LEU A 130 -0.22 -1.29 10.31
N ALA A 131 1.07 -1.28 10.53
CA ALA A 131 1.67 -0.94 11.81
C ALA A 131 2.17 0.51 11.81
N ALA A 132 2.19 1.14 12.96
CA ALA A 132 2.83 2.42 13.17
C ALA A 132 4.25 2.21 13.67
N LEU A 133 5.24 2.73 12.97
CA LEU A 133 6.60 2.90 13.47
C LEU A 133 6.75 4.35 13.90
N VAL A 134 6.75 4.60 15.19
CA VAL A 134 6.93 5.93 15.77
C VAL A 134 8.42 6.23 15.88
N ILE A 135 8.86 7.28 15.23
CA ILE A 135 10.25 7.77 15.24
C ILE A 135 10.26 9.08 16.00
N GLY A 136 10.91 9.09 17.14
CA GLY A 136 11.01 10.25 18.00
C GLY A 136 12.44 10.66 18.29
N SER A 137 12.59 11.62 19.20
CA SER A 137 13.88 12.06 19.75
C SER A 137 13.75 12.27 21.24
N LEU A 138 14.65 11.70 22.02
CA LEU A 138 14.59 11.69 23.48
C LEU A 138 14.53 13.09 24.13
N ASN A 139 15.00 14.12 23.44
CA ASN A 139 15.13 15.48 23.98
C ASN A 139 14.18 16.50 23.35
N THR A 140 13.25 16.06 22.52
CA THR A 140 12.28 16.93 21.84
C THR A 140 10.89 16.29 21.92
N GLU A 141 9.86 17.07 21.67
CA GLU A 141 8.48 16.57 21.49
C GLU A 141 8.23 16.12 20.04
N TYR A 142 9.29 16.03 19.22
CA TYR A 142 9.18 15.58 17.84
C TYR A 142 8.91 14.10 17.80
N GLU A 143 7.81 13.73 17.17
CA GLU A 143 7.45 12.36 16.83
C GLU A 143 6.96 12.34 15.38
N PHE A 144 7.38 11.35 14.65
CA PHE A 144 6.94 11.07 13.29
C PHE A 144 6.41 9.65 13.24
N VAL A 145 5.19 9.48 12.74
CA VAL A 145 4.60 8.16 12.55
C VAL A 145 4.84 7.70 11.11
N PHE A 146 5.56 6.60 11.00
CA PHE A 146 5.85 5.97 9.72
C PHE A 146 4.96 4.74 9.54
N PRO A 147 4.10 4.70 8.49
CA PRO A 147 3.28 3.53 8.22
C PRO A 147 4.15 2.37 7.75
N LEU A 148 4.07 1.24 8.45
CA LEU A 148 4.81 0.02 8.15
C LEU A 148 3.82 -1.07 7.72
N PRO A 149 3.73 -1.39 6.43
CA PRO A 149 2.86 -2.46 5.96
C PRO A 149 3.41 -3.83 6.35
N ILE A 150 2.52 -4.71 6.78
CA ILE A 150 2.80 -6.09 7.18
C ILE A 150 1.82 -6.99 6.46
N THR A 151 2.32 -8.02 5.77
CA THR A 151 1.48 -9.05 5.14
C THR A 151 1.83 -10.41 5.73
N LEU A 152 0.81 -11.22 6.02
CA LEU A 152 0.95 -12.56 6.56
C LEU A 152 0.96 -13.61 5.46
N GLY A 153 2.06 -14.38 5.38
CA GLY A 153 2.25 -15.39 4.35
C GLY A 153 2.44 -14.79 2.95
N ILE A 154 2.20 -15.60 1.95
CA ILE A 154 2.23 -15.20 0.53
C ILE A 154 0.79 -15.00 0.06
N MET A 155 0.51 -13.85 -0.53
CA MET A 155 -0.81 -13.57 -1.11
C MET A 155 -1.05 -14.48 -2.32
N ILE A 156 -2.20 -15.15 -2.31
CA ILE A 156 -2.66 -16.02 -3.42
C ILE A 156 -4.12 -15.66 -3.72
N GLU A 157 -4.42 -15.43 -5.01
CA GLU A 157 -5.80 -15.43 -5.50
C GLU A 157 -6.07 -16.74 -6.24
N ASP A 158 -6.96 -17.54 -5.67
CA ASP A 158 -7.38 -18.84 -6.17
C ASP A 158 -8.83 -18.86 -6.66
N PHE A 159 -9.51 -17.71 -6.58
CA PHE A 159 -10.91 -17.48 -6.95
C PHE A 159 -11.93 -18.41 -6.26
N GLU A 160 -11.52 -19.18 -5.25
CA GLU A 160 -12.37 -20.17 -4.56
C GLU A 160 -13.50 -19.55 -3.73
N THR A 161 -13.49 -18.24 -3.52
CA THR A 161 -14.64 -17.51 -2.96
C THR A 161 -15.83 -17.46 -3.94
N GLY A 162 -15.62 -17.79 -5.21
CA GLY A 162 -16.60 -17.67 -6.28
C GLY A 162 -16.95 -16.22 -6.64
N THR A 163 -16.09 -15.28 -6.24
CA THR A 163 -16.26 -13.83 -6.47
C THR A 163 -14.91 -13.17 -6.69
N PHE A 164 -14.89 -11.89 -7.10
CA PHE A 164 -13.70 -11.04 -7.16
C PHE A 164 -13.53 -10.17 -5.89
N LEU A 165 -14.08 -10.59 -4.75
CA LEU A 165 -14.09 -9.78 -3.52
C LEU A 165 -12.92 -10.07 -2.56
N SER A 166 -12.01 -11.00 -2.91
CA SER A 166 -10.82 -11.30 -2.09
C SER A 166 -9.83 -10.13 -2.09
N TYR A 167 -9.76 -9.42 -3.21
CA TYR A 167 -8.89 -8.26 -3.43
C TYR A 167 -9.64 -7.23 -4.28
N ASP A 168 -9.08 -6.01 -4.39
CA ASP A 168 -9.66 -4.90 -5.16
C ASP A 168 -9.42 -5.05 -6.67
N TRP A 169 -10.04 -6.07 -7.25
CA TRP A 169 -9.99 -6.33 -8.69
C TRP A 169 -10.76 -5.27 -9.48
N LEU A 170 -10.12 -4.77 -10.52
CA LEU A 170 -10.69 -3.80 -11.47
C LEU A 170 -11.00 -4.51 -12.80
N HIS A 171 -12.15 -4.18 -13.37
CA HIS A 171 -12.57 -4.69 -14.65
C HIS A 171 -12.65 -3.55 -15.67
N SER A 172 -12.15 -3.78 -16.87
CA SER A 172 -12.25 -2.80 -17.96
C SER A 172 -12.32 -3.48 -19.32
N GLY A 173 -12.41 -2.67 -20.38
CA GLY A 173 -12.61 -3.15 -21.74
C GLY A 173 -14.08 -3.22 -22.13
N ASN A 174 -14.42 -4.17 -23.00
CA ASN A 174 -15.76 -4.28 -23.58
C ASN A 174 -16.67 -5.24 -22.82
N SER A 175 -16.11 -6.14 -22.01
CA SER A 175 -16.84 -7.09 -21.18
C SER A 175 -16.00 -7.42 -19.94
N ASP A 176 -16.64 -7.49 -18.78
CA ASP A 176 -15.98 -7.83 -17.51
C ASP A 176 -15.57 -9.29 -17.48
N TRP A 177 -14.48 -9.60 -16.77
CA TRP A 177 -14.11 -10.97 -16.42
C TRP A 177 -15.16 -11.58 -15.50
N ILE A 178 -15.33 -12.90 -15.58
CA ILE A 178 -16.32 -13.66 -14.80
C ILE A 178 -15.65 -14.80 -14.06
N ILE A 179 -16.29 -15.30 -13.00
CA ILE A 179 -15.90 -16.55 -12.35
C ILE A 179 -16.41 -17.72 -13.17
N ASP A 180 -15.56 -18.70 -13.43
CA ASP A 180 -15.83 -19.90 -14.20
C ASP A 180 -15.53 -21.16 -13.40
N ALA A 181 -16.14 -22.28 -13.77
CA ALA A 181 -15.94 -23.59 -13.13
C ALA A 181 -14.82 -24.42 -13.80
N ASP A 182 -14.26 -23.97 -14.90
CA ASP A 182 -13.06 -24.58 -15.50
C ASP A 182 -11.82 -24.01 -14.79
N ALA A 183 -11.29 -24.73 -13.82
CA ALA A 183 -10.24 -24.30 -12.92
C ALA A 183 -9.00 -25.18 -13.02
N TYR A 184 -7.82 -24.59 -12.77
CA TYR A 184 -6.59 -25.33 -12.58
C TYR A 184 -6.59 -26.06 -11.24
N SER A 185 -7.00 -25.35 -10.19
CA SER A 185 -7.08 -25.87 -8.83
C SER A 185 -8.44 -25.54 -8.22
N GLY A 186 -8.92 -26.39 -7.31
CA GLY A 186 -10.21 -26.14 -6.64
C GLY A 186 -11.42 -26.28 -7.56
N GLY A 187 -12.35 -25.34 -7.49
CA GLY A 187 -13.63 -25.36 -8.23
C GLY A 187 -13.92 -24.13 -9.08
N PHE A 188 -13.08 -23.09 -8.98
CA PHE A 188 -13.29 -21.82 -9.67
C PHE A 188 -12.00 -21.22 -10.22
N SER A 189 -12.12 -20.45 -11.29
CA SER A 189 -11.08 -19.62 -11.88
C SER A 189 -11.68 -18.31 -12.38
N ALA A 190 -10.85 -17.37 -12.85
CA ALA A 190 -11.31 -16.21 -13.57
C ALA A 190 -11.20 -16.44 -15.10
N ARG A 191 -12.27 -16.15 -15.84
CA ARG A 191 -12.35 -16.22 -17.30
C ARG A 191 -12.58 -14.84 -17.89
N SER A 192 -11.92 -14.53 -19.01
CA SER A 192 -12.18 -13.30 -19.76
C SER A 192 -13.65 -13.20 -20.19
N GLY A 193 -14.16 -11.98 -20.23
CA GLY A 193 -15.53 -11.71 -20.68
C GLY A 193 -15.72 -12.03 -22.16
N ASP A 194 -16.96 -12.33 -22.54
CA ASP A 194 -17.32 -12.58 -23.94
C ASP A 194 -17.22 -11.28 -24.75
N ILE A 195 -16.30 -11.24 -25.71
CA ILE A 195 -16.01 -10.06 -26.54
C ILE A 195 -16.13 -10.38 -28.04
N GLY A 196 -16.39 -9.35 -28.83
CA GLY A 196 -16.40 -9.41 -30.28
C GLY A 196 -15.04 -9.03 -30.89
N HIS A 197 -14.95 -9.11 -32.21
CA HIS A 197 -13.75 -8.74 -32.97
C HIS A 197 -13.31 -7.30 -32.70
N GLY A 198 -12.01 -7.08 -32.58
CA GLY A 198 -11.42 -5.77 -32.27
C GLY A 198 -11.75 -5.23 -30.88
N GLN A 199 -12.09 -6.12 -29.96
CA GLN A 199 -12.44 -5.77 -28.58
C GLN A 199 -11.48 -6.39 -27.57
N THR A 200 -11.52 -5.88 -26.34
CA THR A 200 -10.71 -6.32 -25.21
C THR A 200 -11.56 -6.60 -23.98
N SER A 201 -11.06 -7.51 -23.13
CA SER A 201 -11.58 -7.76 -21.79
C SER A 201 -10.38 -7.78 -20.84
N GLU A 202 -10.39 -6.93 -19.82
CA GLU A 202 -9.26 -6.70 -18.92
C GLU A 202 -9.65 -6.96 -17.48
N LEU A 203 -8.78 -7.68 -16.76
CA LEU A 203 -8.77 -7.80 -15.30
C LEU A 203 -7.48 -7.22 -14.78
N SER A 204 -7.55 -6.35 -13.79
CA SER A 204 -6.37 -5.70 -13.25
C SER A 204 -6.43 -5.52 -11.73
N ILE A 205 -5.25 -5.35 -11.12
CA ILE A 205 -5.09 -5.09 -9.69
C ILE A 205 -3.90 -4.17 -9.46
N ASN A 206 -4.07 -3.21 -8.56
CA ASN A 206 -2.95 -2.40 -8.08
C ASN A 206 -2.24 -3.13 -6.93
N MET A 207 -0.91 -3.16 -6.97
CA MET A 207 -0.08 -3.76 -5.92
C MET A 207 1.12 -2.88 -5.62
N ASN A 208 1.48 -2.78 -4.34
CA ASN A 208 2.76 -2.20 -3.92
C ASN A 208 3.72 -3.35 -3.60
N ILE A 209 4.84 -3.41 -4.31
CA ILE A 209 5.85 -4.47 -4.20
C ILE A 209 7.01 -3.93 -3.36
N LEU A 210 7.15 -4.44 -2.14
CA LEU A 210 8.17 -3.99 -1.19
C LEU A 210 9.55 -4.54 -1.51
N TYR A 211 9.63 -5.72 -2.14
CA TYR A 211 10.88 -6.37 -2.61
C TYR A 211 10.68 -6.93 -4.00
N GLU A 212 11.73 -6.85 -4.83
CA GLU A 212 11.71 -7.54 -6.12
C GLU A 212 11.45 -9.03 -5.93
N GLY A 213 10.64 -9.60 -6.80
CA GLY A 213 10.28 -11.01 -6.77
C GLY A 213 9.59 -11.43 -8.04
N GLU A 214 8.92 -12.56 -8.00
CA GLU A 214 8.22 -13.11 -9.15
C GLU A 214 6.73 -13.21 -8.84
N ILE A 215 5.87 -12.75 -9.76
CA ILE A 215 4.46 -13.14 -9.80
C ILE A 215 4.33 -14.44 -10.58
N GLN A 216 3.57 -15.39 -10.06
CA GLN A 216 3.29 -16.66 -10.70
C GLN A 216 1.78 -16.81 -10.88
N PHE A 217 1.34 -17.35 -11.99
CA PHE A 217 -0.07 -17.66 -12.22
C PHE A 217 -0.23 -18.78 -13.24
N TRP A 218 -1.33 -19.50 -13.12
CA TRP A 218 -1.75 -20.47 -14.13
C TRP A 218 -2.69 -19.82 -15.12
N SER A 219 -2.51 -20.15 -16.41
CA SER A 219 -3.39 -19.66 -17.45
C SER A 219 -3.68 -20.75 -18.49
N LYS A 220 -4.88 -20.67 -19.06
CA LYS A 220 -5.40 -21.50 -20.12
C LYS A 220 -5.99 -20.59 -21.20
N ALA A 221 -5.92 -20.98 -22.46
CA ALA A 221 -6.55 -20.29 -23.56
C ALA A 221 -7.20 -21.27 -24.55
N SER A 222 -8.33 -20.86 -25.12
CA SER A 222 -8.99 -21.50 -26.26
C SER A 222 -9.44 -20.41 -27.21
N SER A 223 -8.61 -20.10 -28.21
CA SER A 223 -8.76 -18.93 -29.05
C SER A 223 -8.24 -19.15 -30.48
N GLU A 224 -8.32 -18.15 -31.35
CA GLU A 224 -7.89 -18.26 -32.73
C GLU A 224 -6.38 -18.40 -32.87
N GLN A 225 -5.98 -19.47 -33.57
CA GLN A 225 -4.61 -19.72 -33.99
C GLN A 225 -4.54 -20.10 -35.45
N GLY A 226 -3.69 -19.47 -36.22
CA GLY A 226 -3.43 -19.81 -37.62
C GLY A 226 -2.64 -21.09 -37.79
N ALA A 227 -2.70 -21.67 -38.97
CA ALA A 227 -2.02 -22.93 -39.32
C ALA A 227 -0.49 -22.90 -39.17
N SER A 228 0.11 -21.71 -39.14
CA SER A 228 1.54 -21.49 -38.89
C SER A 228 1.90 -21.40 -37.41
N GLY A 229 0.93 -21.49 -36.51
CA GLY A 229 1.10 -21.27 -35.07
C GLY A 229 1.05 -19.79 -34.67
N THR A 230 0.72 -18.88 -35.58
CA THR A 230 0.50 -17.49 -35.24
C THR A 230 -0.79 -17.37 -34.44
N VAL A 231 -0.74 -16.74 -33.29
CA VAL A 231 -1.90 -16.46 -32.43
C VAL A 231 -2.48 -15.10 -32.84
N TYR A 232 -3.79 -15.01 -32.96
CA TYR A 232 -4.52 -13.81 -33.39
C TYR A 232 -5.35 -13.24 -32.26
N ASP A 233 -6.01 -14.10 -31.48
CA ASP A 233 -6.75 -13.77 -30.28
C ASP A 233 -5.97 -14.34 -29.08
N TYR A 234 -5.66 -13.51 -28.08
CA TYR A 234 -4.75 -13.94 -27.01
C TYR A 234 -4.95 -13.14 -25.71
N LEU A 235 -4.46 -13.73 -24.63
CA LEU A 235 -4.22 -13.07 -23.35
C LEU A 235 -2.78 -12.58 -23.30
N GLU A 236 -2.59 -11.34 -22.89
CA GLU A 236 -1.28 -10.74 -22.63
C GLU A 236 -1.24 -10.17 -21.20
N PHE A 237 -0.09 -10.30 -20.56
CA PHE A 237 0.14 -9.77 -19.22
C PHE A 237 0.98 -8.50 -19.28
N TYR A 238 0.55 -7.49 -18.53
CA TYR A 238 1.19 -6.18 -18.43
C TYR A 238 1.56 -5.85 -17.00
N ILE A 239 2.69 -5.19 -16.83
CA ILE A 239 3.05 -4.44 -15.64
C ILE A 239 2.97 -2.97 -16.03
N ASP A 240 2.08 -2.22 -15.39
CA ASP A 240 1.71 -0.87 -15.79
C ASP A 240 1.18 -0.85 -17.24
N ASP A 241 1.81 -0.08 -18.12
CA ASP A 241 1.46 -0.03 -19.55
C ASP A 241 2.41 -0.84 -20.44
N GLU A 242 3.37 -1.59 -19.84
CA GLU A 242 4.39 -2.32 -20.57
C GLU A 242 4.04 -3.82 -20.64
N PRO A 243 3.89 -4.39 -21.86
CA PRO A 243 3.66 -5.82 -22.03
C PRO A 243 4.90 -6.63 -21.60
N GLN A 244 4.67 -7.80 -21.03
CA GLN A 244 5.74 -8.65 -20.51
C GLN A 244 6.17 -9.75 -21.51
N ASP A 245 5.96 -9.53 -22.81
CA ASP A 245 6.26 -10.48 -23.89
C ASP A 245 5.60 -11.87 -23.68
N LEU A 246 4.51 -11.92 -22.93
CA LEU A 246 3.79 -13.12 -22.58
C LEU A 246 2.44 -13.16 -23.30
N VAL A 247 2.42 -13.84 -24.45
CA VAL A 247 1.25 -14.00 -25.30
C VAL A 247 0.71 -15.43 -25.17
N ILE A 248 -0.51 -15.57 -24.64
CA ILE A 248 -1.17 -16.84 -24.34
C ILE A 248 -2.43 -16.97 -25.19
N GLY A 249 -2.40 -17.81 -26.20
CA GLY A 249 -3.54 -17.99 -27.10
C GLY A 249 -3.42 -19.23 -27.97
N GLY A 250 -4.45 -19.53 -28.74
CA GLY A 250 -4.65 -20.83 -29.39
C GLY A 250 -5.28 -21.83 -28.42
N GLU A 251 -5.05 -23.12 -28.63
CA GLU A 251 -5.49 -24.20 -27.75
C GLU A 251 -4.37 -24.56 -26.78
N ILE A 252 -4.31 -23.88 -25.63
CA ILE A 252 -3.32 -24.09 -24.56
C ILE A 252 -4.04 -24.54 -23.30
N ASP A 253 -3.67 -25.72 -22.79
CA ASP A 253 -4.12 -26.23 -21.49
C ASP A 253 -3.41 -25.49 -20.34
N TRP A 254 -3.93 -25.62 -19.13
CA TRP A 254 -3.39 -24.98 -17.92
C TRP A 254 -1.87 -25.08 -17.84
N THR A 255 -1.23 -23.92 -17.89
CA THR A 255 0.23 -23.77 -17.92
C THR A 255 0.62 -22.69 -16.94
N GLU A 256 1.69 -22.93 -16.18
CA GLU A 256 2.24 -21.96 -15.23
C GLU A 256 3.11 -20.93 -15.95
N TYR A 257 2.94 -19.67 -15.56
CA TYR A 257 3.72 -18.55 -16.05
C TYR A 257 4.30 -17.78 -14.86
N THR A 258 5.53 -17.32 -15.04
CA THR A 258 6.27 -16.56 -14.02
C THR A 258 6.84 -15.31 -14.66
N VAL A 259 6.69 -14.17 -13.99
CA VAL A 259 7.17 -12.87 -14.46
C VAL A 259 7.87 -12.14 -13.32
N ASP A 260 9.04 -11.58 -13.58
CA ASP A 260 9.76 -10.73 -12.62
C ASP A 260 8.95 -9.48 -12.32
N LEU A 261 8.79 -9.14 -11.04
CA LEU A 261 8.04 -8.00 -10.56
C LEU A 261 8.98 -7.08 -9.76
N PRO A 262 9.27 -5.86 -10.27
CA PRO A 262 10.17 -4.93 -9.60
C PRO A 262 9.54 -4.30 -8.36
N VAL A 263 10.35 -3.67 -7.53
CA VAL A 263 9.89 -2.89 -6.37
C VAL A 263 9.15 -1.64 -6.84
N GLY A 264 8.04 -1.32 -6.18
CA GLY A 264 7.23 -0.13 -6.44
C GLY A 264 5.73 -0.41 -6.48
N GLU A 265 4.97 0.65 -6.75
CA GLU A 265 3.53 0.53 -7.02
C GLU A 265 3.34 0.17 -8.48
N HIS A 266 2.58 -0.89 -8.74
CA HIS A 266 2.34 -1.41 -10.08
C HIS A 266 0.87 -1.74 -10.30
N LEU A 267 0.38 -1.45 -11.51
CA LEU A 267 -0.88 -1.97 -12.03
C LEU A 267 -0.60 -3.25 -12.82
N LEU A 268 -1.01 -4.39 -12.29
CA LEU A 268 -0.89 -5.69 -12.93
C LEU A 268 -2.15 -5.96 -13.74
N ARG A 269 -2.00 -6.31 -15.03
CA ARG A 269 -3.14 -6.40 -15.96
C ARG A 269 -3.07 -7.67 -16.80
N TRP A 270 -4.18 -8.39 -16.86
CA TRP A 270 -4.42 -9.50 -17.77
C TRP A 270 -5.45 -9.05 -18.81
N VAL A 271 -5.00 -8.90 -20.05
CA VAL A 271 -5.80 -8.35 -21.14
C VAL A 271 -6.02 -9.43 -22.19
N TYR A 272 -7.24 -9.91 -22.31
CA TYR A 272 -7.65 -10.74 -23.45
C TYR A 272 -8.12 -9.84 -24.59
N GLU A 273 -7.52 -9.99 -25.78
CA GLU A 273 -7.86 -9.22 -26.96
C GLU A 273 -8.14 -10.09 -28.17
N LYS A 274 -8.98 -9.58 -29.04
CA LYS A 274 -9.34 -10.21 -30.31
C LYS A 274 -8.98 -9.31 -31.48
N ASP A 275 -8.51 -9.93 -32.55
CA ASP A 275 -8.32 -9.23 -33.82
C ASP A 275 -9.67 -8.91 -34.52
N ASP A 276 -9.58 -8.35 -35.73
CA ASP A 276 -10.78 -7.92 -36.50
C ASP A 276 -11.53 -9.04 -37.19
N ALA A 277 -11.09 -10.30 -37.11
CA ALA A 277 -11.64 -11.39 -37.91
C ALA A 277 -11.59 -12.72 -37.19
N GLN A 278 -12.58 -13.55 -37.52
CA GLN A 278 -12.72 -14.95 -37.10
C GLN A 278 -12.78 -15.14 -35.56
N SER A 279 -13.29 -16.27 -35.17
CA SER A 279 -13.33 -16.78 -33.81
C SER A 279 -13.13 -18.26 -33.84
N SER A 280 -12.39 -18.82 -32.91
CA SER A 280 -12.12 -20.25 -32.84
C SER A 280 -11.99 -20.69 -31.37
N GLY A 281 -12.30 -21.97 -31.12
CA GLY A 281 -12.29 -22.49 -29.76
C GLY A 281 -13.45 -21.98 -28.91
N GLU A 282 -13.22 -21.79 -27.63
CA GLU A 282 -14.18 -21.17 -26.70
C GLU A 282 -14.09 -19.64 -26.69
N ASP A 283 -13.08 -19.10 -27.40
CA ASP A 283 -12.91 -17.68 -27.67
C ASP A 283 -12.68 -16.85 -26.39
N CYS A 284 -11.87 -17.38 -25.50
CA CYS A 284 -11.55 -16.79 -24.19
C CYS A 284 -10.23 -17.32 -23.61
N ALA A 285 -9.82 -16.72 -22.51
CA ALA A 285 -8.71 -17.17 -21.68
C ALA A 285 -9.13 -17.21 -20.21
N TRP A 286 -8.42 -18.04 -19.43
CA TRP A 286 -8.63 -18.21 -18.00
C TRP A 286 -7.32 -17.96 -17.26
N ILE A 287 -7.44 -17.50 -16.00
CA ILE A 287 -6.33 -17.42 -15.05
C ILE A 287 -6.77 -18.02 -13.72
N ASP A 288 -5.80 -18.59 -13.00
CA ASP A 288 -6.03 -19.22 -11.71
C ASP A 288 -4.73 -19.22 -10.89
N MET A 289 -4.83 -19.41 -9.56
CA MET A 289 -3.70 -19.55 -8.66
C MET A 289 -2.64 -18.47 -8.86
N ILE A 290 -3.06 -17.19 -8.78
CA ILE A 290 -2.15 -16.06 -8.84
C ILE A 290 -1.43 -15.96 -7.50
N GLN A 291 -0.13 -16.22 -7.50
CA GLN A 291 0.74 -16.06 -6.34
C GLN A 291 1.58 -14.79 -6.51
N PHE A 292 1.36 -13.82 -5.62
CA PHE A 292 2.14 -12.59 -5.60
C PHE A 292 3.50 -12.84 -4.92
N PRO A 293 4.53 -12.04 -5.21
CA PRO A 293 5.82 -12.15 -4.51
C PRO A 293 5.67 -11.89 -3.00
N ALA A 294 6.58 -12.44 -2.21
CA ALA A 294 6.68 -12.08 -0.81
C ALA A 294 6.85 -10.57 -0.67
N GLY A 295 6.09 -9.93 0.24
CA GLY A 295 6.08 -8.48 0.40
C GLY A 295 5.24 -7.72 -0.63
N ALA A 296 4.44 -8.41 -1.43
CA ALA A 296 3.35 -7.76 -2.14
C ALA A 296 2.27 -7.34 -1.14
N VAL A 297 1.85 -6.10 -1.21
CA VAL A 297 0.75 -5.56 -0.40
C VAL A 297 -0.23 -4.84 -1.31
N PRO A 298 -1.54 -4.91 -1.08
CA PRO A 298 -2.48 -4.03 -1.75
C PRO A 298 -2.04 -2.58 -1.53
N PRO A 299 -2.25 -1.66 -2.48
CA PRO A 299 -1.99 -0.26 -2.23
C PRO A 299 -2.81 0.13 -1.00
N LEU A 300 -2.13 0.75 -0.05
CA LEU A 300 -2.79 1.30 1.12
C LEU A 300 -3.56 2.53 0.64
N ASN A 301 -4.78 2.32 0.16
CA ASN A 301 -5.74 3.40 -0.02
C ASN A 301 -6.22 3.86 1.36
N ILE A 302 -5.27 4.28 2.20
CA ILE A 302 -5.59 4.91 3.46
C ILE A 302 -5.78 6.39 3.16
N ASP A 303 -6.97 6.74 2.79
CA ASP A 303 -7.42 8.13 2.84
C ASP A 303 -7.65 8.48 4.32
N PHE A 304 -6.52 8.68 5.05
CA PHE A 304 -6.57 9.05 6.44
C PHE A 304 -7.56 10.19 6.66
N GLY A 305 -8.56 9.92 7.48
CA GLY A 305 -9.62 10.87 7.80
C GLY A 305 -10.84 10.81 6.87
N ASP A 306 -10.83 10.07 5.77
CA ASP A 306 -12.03 9.79 4.96
C ASP A 306 -12.75 8.54 5.47
N LEU A 307 -13.72 8.72 6.33
CA LEU A 307 -14.49 7.63 6.93
C LEU A 307 -15.79 7.33 6.20
N ASN A 308 -16.23 8.22 5.32
CA ASN A 308 -17.44 8.05 4.54
C ASN A 308 -17.16 7.58 3.10
N PHE A 309 -15.88 7.47 2.73
CA PHE A 309 -15.38 7.02 1.42
C PHE A 309 -15.88 7.89 0.24
N ASP A 310 -16.01 9.21 0.46
CA ASP A 310 -16.39 10.14 -0.60
C ASP A 310 -15.18 10.83 -1.28
N SER A 311 -13.97 10.39 -0.94
CA SER A 311 -12.67 10.91 -1.40
C SER A 311 -12.40 12.36 -0.97
N MET A 312 -13.05 12.82 0.11
CA MET A 312 -12.84 14.17 0.67
C MET A 312 -12.84 14.11 2.19
N VAL A 313 -11.73 14.43 2.81
CA VAL A 313 -11.69 14.60 4.26
C VAL A 313 -12.35 15.93 4.66
N ASN A 314 -13.48 15.85 5.36
CA ASN A 314 -14.28 17.02 5.71
C ASN A 314 -15.08 16.82 7.00
N ILE A 315 -16.01 17.76 7.30
CA ILE A 315 -16.80 17.72 8.53
C ILE A 315 -17.67 16.45 8.67
N PHE A 316 -18.04 15.78 7.57
CA PHE A 316 -18.86 14.58 7.64
C PHE A 316 -18.07 13.41 8.23
N ASP A 317 -16.77 13.31 7.94
CA ASP A 317 -15.86 12.31 8.50
C ASP A 317 -15.62 12.53 9.99
N VAL A 318 -15.43 13.80 10.37
CA VAL A 318 -15.37 14.19 11.79
C VAL A 318 -16.64 13.73 12.53
N ILE A 319 -17.82 13.89 11.93
CA ILE A 319 -19.08 13.44 12.53
C ILE A 319 -19.13 11.92 12.68
N VAL A 320 -18.63 11.16 11.71
CA VAL A 320 -18.57 9.70 11.79
C VAL A 320 -17.63 9.28 12.93
N THR A 321 -16.43 9.84 13.00
CA THR A 321 -15.44 9.56 14.05
C THR A 321 -15.97 9.92 15.44
N VAL A 322 -16.58 11.09 15.59
CA VAL A 322 -17.21 11.52 16.86
C VAL A 322 -18.29 10.53 17.28
N ASN A 323 -19.16 10.10 16.36
CA ASN A 323 -20.22 9.13 16.68
C ASN A 323 -19.66 7.79 17.14
N TYR A 324 -18.55 7.32 16.57
CA TYR A 324 -17.86 6.13 17.03
C TYR A 324 -17.29 6.31 18.43
N VAL A 325 -16.53 7.37 18.69
CA VAL A 325 -15.91 7.67 20.00
C VAL A 325 -16.93 7.76 21.13
N VAL A 326 -18.15 8.30 20.84
CA VAL A 326 -19.23 8.36 21.82
C VAL A 326 -20.12 7.10 21.87
N GLY A 327 -19.79 6.06 21.07
CA GLY A 327 -20.44 4.77 21.07
C GLY A 327 -21.80 4.71 20.36
N ASN A 328 -22.07 5.63 19.43
CA ASN A 328 -23.32 5.67 18.68
C ASN A 328 -23.30 4.81 17.40
N VAL A 329 -22.13 4.54 16.84
CA VAL A 329 -21.93 3.75 15.63
C VAL A 329 -20.75 2.77 15.82
N GLU A 330 -20.76 1.68 15.06
CA GLU A 330 -19.62 0.79 14.89
C GLU A 330 -18.95 1.12 13.55
N LEU A 331 -17.63 1.08 13.48
CA LEU A 331 -16.85 1.22 12.26
C LEU A 331 -16.45 -0.16 11.74
N ASN A 332 -16.35 -0.32 10.42
CA ASN A 332 -15.70 -1.47 9.82
C ASN A 332 -14.17 -1.35 9.90
N ASN A 333 -13.42 -2.39 9.52
CA ASN A 333 -11.97 -2.42 9.64
C ASN A 333 -11.28 -1.30 8.85
N GLU A 334 -11.75 -0.98 7.67
CA GLU A 334 -11.22 0.07 6.81
C GLU A 334 -11.48 1.45 7.42
N GLN A 335 -12.69 1.70 7.91
CA GLN A 335 -13.01 2.92 8.64
C GLN A 335 -12.18 3.09 9.92
N ILE A 336 -11.88 1.99 10.62
CA ILE A 336 -11.00 1.99 11.80
C ILE A 336 -9.59 2.44 11.40
N GLN A 337 -9.04 1.90 10.31
CA GLN A 337 -7.73 2.30 9.80
C GLN A 337 -7.70 3.77 9.38
N ASN A 338 -8.73 4.24 8.66
CA ASN A 338 -8.82 5.64 8.23
C ASN A 338 -9.05 6.62 9.40
N ALA A 339 -9.66 6.15 10.50
CA ALA A 339 -9.95 6.96 11.68
C ALA A 339 -8.79 7.12 12.64
N ASP A 340 -7.89 6.12 12.72
CA ASP A 340 -6.72 6.12 13.60
C ASP A 340 -5.58 6.95 12.95
N MET A 341 -5.71 8.26 13.05
CA MET A 341 -4.84 9.22 12.38
C MET A 341 -3.40 9.23 12.93
N ASN A 342 -3.23 8.86 14.19
CA ASN A 342 -1.93 8.80 14.85
C ASN A 342 -1.40 7.35 14.96
N LEU A 343 -2.16 6.37 14.46
CA LEU A 343 -1.82 4.94 14.46
C LEU A 343 -1.47 4.39 15.87
N ASP A 344 -2.08 4.95 16.93
CA ASP A 344 -1.84 4.49 18.31
C ASP A 344 -2.73 3.30 18.71
N GLY A 345 -3.57 2.81 17.81
CA GLY A 345 -4.50 1.71 18.01
C GLY A 345 -5.78 2.09 18.77
N ALA A 346 -6.02 3.37 19.03
CA ALA A 346 -7.16 3.83 19.81
C ALA A 346 -7.83 5.06 19.20
N ILE A 347 -8.92 4.88 18.48
CA ILE A 347 -9.67 6.00 17.93
C ILE A 347 -10.27 6.83 19.07
N ASN A 348 -9.83 8.07 19.22
CA ASN A 348 -10.16 8.94 20.33
C ASN A 348 -10.21 10.43 19.92
N VAL A 349 -10.15 11.35 20.88
CA VAL A 349 -10.26 12.80 20.63
C VAL A 349 -9.03 13.34 19.85
N PHE A 350 -7.87 12.68 19.94
CA PHE A 350 -6.67 13.15 19.23
C PHE A 350 -6.82 12.90 17.74
N ASP A 351 -7.38 11.78 17.33
CA ASP A 351 -7.68 11.46 15.92
C ASP A 351 -8.71 12.43 15.35
N ILE A 352 -9.76 12.72 16.12
CA ILE A 352 -10.75 13.72 15.73
C ILE A 352 -10.09 15.08 15.46
N LEU A 353 -9.14 15.49 16.30
CA LEU A 353 -8.43 16.76 16.12
C LEU A 353 -7.55 16.73 14.86
N MET A 354 -6.89 15.60 14.56
CA MET A 354 -6.08 15.44 13.36
C MET A 354 -6.95 15.43 12.09
N ILE A 355 -8.11 14.75 12.10
CA ILE A 355 -9.07 14.79 10.97
C ILE A 355 -9.57 16.23 10.75
N VAL A 356 -9.87 16.98 11.83
CA VAL A 356 -10.29 18.39 11.73
C VAL A 356 -9.17 19.24 11.13
N ASP A 357 -7.93 19.07 11.56
CA ASP A 357 -6.78 19.80 11.04
C ASP A 357 -6.58 19.50 9.55
N HIS A 358 -6.62 18.23 9.17
CA HIS A 358 -6.55 17.79 7.77
C HIS A 358 -7.68 18.42 6.92
N ALA A 359 -8.92 18.36 7.41
CA ALA A 359 -10.09 18.94 6.73
C ALA A 359 -10.02 20.47 6.57
N LEU A 360 -9.28 21.18 7.41
CA LEU A 360 -9.09 22.62 7.33
C LEU A 360 -7.90 23.03 6.46
N SER A 361 -7.00 22.09 6.17
CA SER A 361 -5.78 22.31 5.38
C SER A 361 -6.00 22.09 3.86
N ASN A 362 -7.10 21.46 3.48
CA ASN A 362 -7.57 21.24 2.12
C ASN A 362 -8.65 22.29 1.75
#